data_6254a8511bd628461106fdfadabdffb3
#
_entry.id   6254a8511bd628461106fdfadabdffb3
#
_cell.length_a   1.000
_cell.length_b   1.000
_cell.length_c   1.000
_cell.angle_alpha   90.00
_cell.angle_beta   90.00
_cell.angle_gamma   90.00
#
_symmetry.space_group_name_H-M   'P 1'
#
loop_
_entity.id
_entity.type
_entity.pdbx_description
1 polymer ?
#
loop_
_entity_poly.entity_id
_entity_poly.type
_entity_poly.pdbx_seq_one_letter_code
_entity_poly.pdbx_strand_id
1 'polypeptide(L)'
;MYYRNSNHLLGLYASMTSLLLFLLLVSMTLVEQRVVFADTIKGAIRQRIGNYDMEMKTLPQNPVVNTNSKIQLRIGSVEGDELVDIPIVIRISKGGSELTRTNPLSVTYGHLTFPYTFNQSGIYSLDVDVYDTLYNSQNITFTFPITVVNQFMSFFTPSEPLDAVYVVIVLIVVSIISGIAGTVYIRRKKAHAMES
;
A
#
# COMPACT_ATOMS: atom_id res chain seq x y z
N MET A 1 2.46 -18.21 -59.14
CA MET A 1 3.50 -17.31 -58.63
C MET A 1 2.99 -16.58 -57.38
N TYR A 2 2.70 -17.33 -56.27
CA TYR A 2 2.00 -16.77 -55.09
C TYR A 2 2.54 -17.31 -53.76
N TYR A 3 3.83 -17.64 -53.67
CA TYR A 3 4.40 -18.30 -52.46
C TYR A 3 5.36 -17.39 -51.66
N ARG A 4 5.44 -16.08 -51.97
CA ARG A 4 6.47 -15.23 -51.37
C ARG A 4 6.01 -14.38 -50.17
N ASN A 5 4.73 -14.38 -49.79
CA ASN A 5 4.20 -13.46 -48.77
C ASN A 5 3.95 -14.10 -47.39
N SER A 6 4.02 -15.43 -47.24
CA SER A 6 3.75 -16.08 -45.97
C SER A 6 4.93 -15.96 -44.97
N ASN A 7 6.16 -15.94 -45.50
CA ASN A 7 7.36 -15.89 -44.64
C ASN A 7 7.57 -14.53 -43.99
N HIS A 8 7.15 -13.43 -44.59
CA HIS A 8 7.19 -12.09 -43.99
C HIS A 8 6.21 -11.93 -42.81
N LEU A 9 5.04 -12.54 -42.90
CA LEU A 9 4.06 -12.53 -41.81
C LEU A 9 4.51 -13.37 -40.64
N LEU A 10 5.10 -14.54 -40.86
CA LEU A 10 5.68 -15.39 -39.82
C LEU A 10 6.85 -14.69 -39.09
N GLY A 11 7.71 -13.98 -39.82
CA GLY A 11 8.79 -13.18 -39.23
C GLY A 11 8.28 -12.04 -38.34
N LEU A 12 7.20 -11.38 -38.78
CA LEU A 12 6.57 -10.29 -38.00
C LEU A 12 5.94 -10.80 -36.68
N TYR A 13 5.27 -11.96 -36.73
CA TYR A 13 4.73 -12.61 -35.53
C TYR A 13 5.82 -13.06 -34.56
N ALA A 14 6.90 -13.65 -35.07
CA ALA A 14 8.05 -14.07 -34.25
C ALA A 14 8.75 -12.86 -33.58
N SER A 15 8.87 -11.75 -34.30
CA SER A 15 9.43 -10.51 -33.74
C SER A 15 8.52 -9.90 -32.66
N MET A 16 7.20 -9.86 -32.88
CA MET A 16 6.25 -9.35 -31.90
C MET A 16 6.19 -10.20 -30.63
N THR A 17 6.23 -11.54 -30.76
CA THR A 17 6.23 -12.43 -29.60
C THR A 17 7.54 -12.32 -28.80
N SER A 18 8.68 -12.16 -29.49
CA SER A 18 9.97 -11.92 -28.83
C SER A 18 10.01 -10.58 -28.07
N LEU A 19 9.46 -9.51 -28.66
CA LEU A 19 9.35 -8.21 -28.01
C LEU A 19 8.44 -8.27 -26.78
N LEU A 20 7.33 -8.98 -26.87
CA LEU A 20 6.39 -9.15 -25.76
C LEU A 20 7.01 -9.94 -24.62
N LEU A 21 7.76 -11.01 -24.93
CA LEU A 21 8.48 -11.82 -23.96
C LEU A 21 9.58 -11.01 -23.27
N PHE A 22 10.31 -10.19 -24.02
CA PHE A 22 11.33 -9.29 -23.48
C PHE A 22 10.73 -8.25 -22.54
N LEU A 23 9.61 -7.61 -22.92
CA LEU A 23 8.90 -6.67 -22.06
C LEU A 23 8.38 -7.34 -20.77
N LEU A 24 7.93 -8.58 -20.86
CA LEU A 24 7.48 -9.36 -19.70
C LEU A 24 8.64 -9.72 -18.77
N LEU A 25 9.80 -10.08 -19.32
CA LEU A 25 11.03 -10.30 -18.54
C LEU A 25 11.53 -9.02 -17.86
N VAL A 26 11.53 -7.90 -18.57
CA VAL A 26 11.92 -6.59 -18.01
C VAL A 26 10.94 -6.15 -16.91
N SER A 27 9.64 -6.39 -17.07
CA SER A 27 8.65 -6.07 -16.02
C SER A 27 8.84 -6.92 -14.77
N MET A 28 9.27 -8.18 -14.90
CA MET A 28 9.58 -9.04 -13.75
C MET A 28 10.85 -8.62 -13.01
N THR A 29 11.84 -8.03 -13.70
CA THR A 29 13.07 -7.54 -13.04
C THR A 29 12.88 -6.18 -12.37
N LEU A 30 11.87 -5.41 -12.80
CA LEU A 30 11.48 -4.13 -12.19
C LEU A 30 10.55 -4.30 -10.98
N VAL A 31 10.09 -5.52 -10.66
CA VAL A 31 9.51 -5.80 -9.35
C VAL A 31 10.62 -5.60 -8.33
N GLU A 32 10.61 -4.41 -7.76
CA GLU A 32 11.55 -3.96 -6.75
C GLU A 32 11.80 -5.08 -5.74
N GLN A 33 13.06 -5.45 -5.60
CA GLN A 33 13.53 -6.14 -4.40
C GLN A 33 13.31 -5.17 -3.25
N ARG A 34 12.08 -5.15 -2.70
CA ARG A 34 11.85 -4.49 -1.42
C ARG A 34 12.75 -5.20 -0.44
N VAL A 35 13.80 -4.49 -0.02
CA VAL A 35 14.57 -4.89 1.14
C VAL A 35 13.54 -4.98 2.27
N VAL A 36 13.14 -6.18 2.59
CA VAL A 36 12.26 -6.46 3.72
C VAL A 36 13.14 -6.21 4.95
N PHE A 37 13.08 -5.00 5.48
CA PHE A 37 13.44 -4.78 6.85
C PHE A 37 12.47 -5.63 7.67
N ALA A 38 12.99 -6.60 8.37
CA ALA A 38 12.25 -7.77 8.86
C ALA A 38 11.11 -7.47 9.84
N ASP A 39 10.83 -6.20 10.17
CA ASP A 39 9.83 -5.87 11.17
C ASP A 39 9.07 -4.54 10.97
N THR A 40 9.01 -4.02 9.77
CA THR A 40 8.24 -2.81 9.45
C THR A 40 6.76 -3.13 9.25
N ILE A 41 5.86 -2.28 9.76
CA ILE A 41 4.42 -2.42 9.51
C ILE A 41 4.13 -2.01 8.06
N LYS A 42 3.76 -2.96 7.21
CA LYS A 42 3.44 -2.68 5.79
C LYS A 42 2.34 -1.62 5.66
N GLY A 43 2.64 -0.53 4.95
CA GLY A 43 1.70 0.57 4.71
C GLY A 43 1.50 1.50 5.91
N ALA A 44 2.39 1.48 6.90
CA ALA A 44 2.38 2.41 8.02
C ALA A 44 2.92 3.80 7.63
N ILE A 45 2.43 4.81 8.34
CA ILE A 45 3.04 6.14 8.34
C ILE A 45 4.22 6.10 9.29
N ARG A 46 5.38 6.60 8.85
CA ARG A 46 6.62 6.57 9.61
C ARG A 46 7.08 7.98 9.93
N GLN A 47 7.52 8.18 11.18
CA GLN A 47 8.14 9.44 11.64
C GLN A 47 9.42 9.13 12.41
N ARG A 48 10.41 10.02 12.27
CA ARG A 48 11.67 9.99 13.03
C ARG A 48 11.85 11.27 13.81
N ILE A 49 12.17 11.13 15.09
CA ILE A 49 12.51 12.25 15.97
C ILE A 49 13.71 11.83 16.82
N GLY A 50 14.84 12.51 16.64
CA GLY A 50 16.09 12.13 17.28
C GLY A 50 16.52 10.71 16.90
N ASN A 51 16.76 9.87 17.91
CA ASN A 51 17.16 8.47 17.73
C ASN A 51 15.97 7.49 17.65
N TYR A 52 14.73 8.00 17.65
CA TYR A 52 13.54 7.19 17.63
C TYR A 52 12.88 7.17 16.26
N ASP A 53 12.40 6.00 15.91
CA ASP A 53 11.66 5.71 14.68
C ASP A 53 10.31 5.12 15.05
N MET A 54 9.23 5.80 14.72
CA MET A 54 7.87 5.34 15.03
C MET A 54 7.06 5.13 13.75
N GLU A 55 6.40 3.98 13.70
CA GLU A 55 5.46 3.62 12.65
C GLU A 55 4.05 3.50 13.21
N MET A 56 3.08 4.00 12.48
CA MET A 56 1.67 3.94 12.84
C MET A 56 0.83 3.46 11.66
N LYS A 57 -0.09 2.54 11.93
CA LYS A 57 -1.11 2.09 10.98
C LYS A 57 -2.44 1.90 11.70
N THR A 58 -3.53 2.23 11.03
CA THR A 58 -4.88 1.86 11.45
C THR A 58 -5.39 0.66 10.67
N LEU A 59 -6.19 -0.19 11.32
CA LEU A 59 -6.90 -1.30 10.71
C LEU A 59 -8.39 -1.17 11.01
N PRO A 60 -9.22 -0.90 9.99
CA PRO A 60 -8.89 -0.66 8.58
C PRO A 60 -8.05 0.61 8.40
N GLN A 61 -7.36 0.75 7.24
CA GLN A 61 -6.51 1.91 6.95
C GLN A 61 -7.26 3.24 7.06
N ASN A 62 -8.51 3.27 6.64
CA ASN A 62 -9.45 4.35 6.89
C ASN A 62 -10.50 3.86 7.88
N PRO A 63 -10.38 4.18 9.18
CA PRO A 63 -11.38 3.82 10.17
C PRO A 63 -12.77 4.32 9.80
N VAL A 64 -13.79 3.54 10.10
CA VAL A 64 -15.18 3.89 9.86
C VAL A 64 -15.83 4.32 11.16
N VAL A 65 -16.66 5.35 11.10
CA VAL A 65 -17.41 5.85 12.27
C VAL A 65 -18.20 4.73 12.94
N ASN A 66 -18.17 4.70 14.28
CA ASN A 66 -18.85 3.74 15.15
C ASN A 66 -18.46 2.26 14.92
N THR A 67 -17.32 2.02 14.28
CA THR A 67 -16.76 0.67 14.16
C THR A 67 -15.47 0.56 14.96
N ASN A 68 -15.21 -0.65 15.48
CA ASN A 68 -13.98 -0.89 16.21
C ASN A 68 -12.79 -0.91 15.23
N SER A 69 -11.82 -0.06 15.50
CA SER A 69 -10.58 0.04 14.73
C SER A 69 -9.39 -0.31 15.63
N LYS A 70 -8.32 -0.81 15.04
CA LYS A 70 -7.07 -1.09 15.73
C LYS A 70 -6.01 -0.09 15.27
N ILE A 71 -5.38 0.57 16.21
CA ILE A 71 -4.21 1.42 15.97
C ILE A 71 -2.98 0.58 16.32
N GLN A 72 -2.16 0.30 15.31
CA GLN A 72 -0.90 -0.43 15.48
C GLN A 72 0.24 0.58 15.50
N LEU A 73 1.07 0.48 16.50
CA LEU A 73 2.27 1.29 16.69
C LEU A 73 3.48 0.37 16.74
N ARG A 74 4.57 0.80 16.12
CA ARG A 74 5.90 0.23 16.28
C ARG A 74 6.85 1.36 16.63
N ILE A 75 7.66 1.16 17.67
CA ILE A 75 8.72 2.08 18.06
C ILE A 75 10.05 1.34 18.08
N GLY A 76 11.07 1.91 17.46
CA GLY A 76 12.42 1.38 17.43
C GLY A 76 13.45 2.48 17.44
N SER A 77 14.73 2.10 17.51
CA SER A 77 15.84 3.00 17.31
C SER A 77 16.03 3.26 15.81
N VAL A 78 16.71 4.37 15.47
CA VAL A 78 17.10 4.67 14.08
C VAL A 78 18.06 3.60 13.53
N GLU A 79 18.79 2.90 14.39
CA GLU A 79 19.71 1.81 14.05
C GLU A 79 18.99 0.50 13.74
N GLY A 80 17.68 0.43 14.03
CA GLY A 80 16.84 -0.73 13.75
C GLY A 80 16.55 -1.62 14.95
N ASP A 81 17.07 -1.28 16.14
CA ASP A 81 16.81 -2.04 17.34
C ASP A 81 15.39 -1.78 17.87
N GLU A 82 14.74 -2.83 18.32
CA GLU A 82 13.46 -2.71 19.01
C GLU A 82 13.65 -2.13 20.40
N LEU A 83 12.85 -1.15 20.74
CA LEU A 83 12.84 -0.56 22.06
C LEU A 83 11.88 -1.36 22.97
N VAL A 84 12.38 -1.80 24.10
CA VAL A 84 11.62 -2.65 25.04
C VAL A 84 11.28 -1.85 26.28
N ASP A 85 10.05 -2.04 26.79
CA ASP A 85 9.55 -1.48 28.05
C ASP A 85 9.59 0.05 28.17
N ILE A 86 9.49 0.75 27.03
CA ILE A 86 9.37 2.20 27.04
C ILE A 86 7.92 2.59 27.36
N PRO A 87 7.70 3.41 28.38
CA PRO A 87 6.37 3.93 28.69
C PRO A 87 5.96 4.97 27.65
N ILE A 88 4.78 4.79 27.09
CA ILE A 88 4.16 5.74 26.16
C ILE A 88 2.78 6.15 26.65
N VAL A 89 2.35 7.36 26.30
CA VAL A 89 0.97 7.83 26.48
C VAL A 89 0.39 8.14 25.11
N ILE A 90 -0.79 7.61 24.84
CA ILE A 90 -1.52 7.87 23.60
C ILE A 90 -2.59 8.92 23.87
N ARG A 91 -2.61 9.98 23.06
CA ARG A 91 -3.66 11.00 23.06
C ARG A 91 -4.32 11.03 21.71
N ILE A 92 -5.64 11.08 21.70
CA ILE A 92 -6.43 11.25 20.47
C ILE A 92 -7.19 12.54 20.57
N SER A 93 -7.02 13.41 19.59
CA SER A 93 -7.67 14.71 19.53
C SER A 93 -8.37 14.95 18.19
N LYS A 94 -9.34 15.85 18.19
CA LYS A 94 -10.05 16.30 16.98
C LYS A 94 -10.32 17.81 17.10
N GLY A 95 -9.95 18.58 16.07
CA GLY A 95 -10.15 20.02 16.07
C GLY A 95 -9.49 20.74 17.25
N GLY A 96 -8.37 20.25 17.77
CA GLY A 96 -7.65 20.81 18.92
C GLY A 96 -8.18 20.37 20.28
N SER A 97 -9.30 19.63 20.34
CA SER A 97 -9.83 19.10 21.59
C SER A 97 -9.37 17.68 21.83
N GLU A 98 -8.77 17.39 22.97
CA GLU A 98 -8.39 16.04 23.42
C GLU A 98 -9.65 15.24 23.73
N LEU A 99 -9.82 14.11 23.11
CA LEU A 99 -10.97 13.21 23.29
C LEU A 99 -10.64 12.03 24.20
N THR A 100 -9.39 11.58 24.14
CA THR A 100 -8.93 10.41 24.89
C THR A 100 -7.45 10.56 25.21
N ARG A 101 -7.10 10.15 26.43
CA ARG A 101 -5.71 10.00 26.89
C ARG A 101 -5.60 8.67 27.64
N THR A 102 -4.60 7.86 27.33
CA THR A 102 -4.34 6.64 28.07
C THR A 102 -3.52 6.92 29.33
N ASN A 103 -3.58 5.99 30.29
CA ASN A 103 -2.51 5.88 31.26
C ASN A 103 -1.21 5.44 30.54
N PRO A 104 -0.03 5.60 31.15
CA PRO A 104 1.20 5.09 30.57
C PRO A 104 1.09 3.60 30.24
N LEU A 105 1.40 3.26 28.99
CA LEU A 105 1.39 1.90 28.45
C LEU A 105 2.85 1.49 28.21
N SER A 106 3.22 0.29 28.63
CA SER A 106 4.53 -0.27 28.29
C SER A 106 4.48 -0.90 26.90
N VAL A 107 5.44 -0.55 26.06
CA VAL A 107 5.58 -1.14 24.72
C VAL A 107 6.44 -2.38 24.82
N THR A 108 5.84 -3.54 24.59
CA THR A 108 6.54 -4.83 24.63
C THR A 108 7.13 -5.13 23.26
N TYR A 109 8.43 -5.38 23.19
CA TYR A 109 9.15 -5.68 21.93
C TYR A 109 8.90 -4.67 20.82
N GLY A 110 8.82 -3.40 21.17
CA GLY A 110 8.64 -2.33 20.17
C GLY A 110 7.24 -2.24 19.54
N HIS A 111 6.31 -3.11 19.88
CA HIS A 111 4.98 -3.16 19.27
C HIS A 111 3.85 -2.92 20.28
N LEU A 112 2.84 -2.17 19.83
CA LEU A 112 1.60 -1.97 20.58
C LEU A 112 0.40 -1.98 19.63
N THR A 113 -0.69 -2.64 20.03
CA THR A 113 -1.98 -2.55 19.37
C THR A 113 -3.00 -1.97 20.33
N PHE A 114 -3.59 -0.85 19.96
CA PHE A 114 -4.57 -0.11 20.74
C PHE A 114 -5.92 -0.08 20.02
N PRO A 115 -7.00 -0.66 20.60
CA PRO A 115 -8.35 -0.59 20.01
C PRO A 115 -8.98 0.78 20.27
N TYR A 116 -9.61 1.36 19.26
CA TYR A 116 -10.33 2.62 19.40
C TYR A 116 -11.54 2.71 18.47
N THR A 117 -12.63 3.30 18.96
CA THR A 117 -13.85 3.53 18.17
C THR A 117 -14.03 5.02 17.98
N PHE A 118 -14.01 5.46 16.71
CA PHE A 118 -14.21 6.86 16.35
C PHE A 118 -15.70 7.17 16.21
N ASN A 119 -16.19 8.18 16.92
CA ASN A 119 -17.62 8.51 16.96
C ASN A 119 -18.07 9.48 15.84
N GLN A 120 -17.15 10.09 15.13
CA GLN A 120 -17.43 11.06 14.07
C GLN A 120 -16.43 10.90 12.93
N SER A 121 -16.84 11.25 11.71
CA SER A 121 -15.92 11.33 10.56
C SER A 121 -15.08 12.61 10.61
N GLY A 122 -13.94 12.59 9.90
CA GLY A 122 -13.05 13.73 9.79
C GLY A 122 -11.61 13.38 10.15
N ILE A 123 -10.78 14.39 10.32
CA ILE A 123 -9.36 14.22 10.62
C ILE A 123 -9.17 14.31 12.14
N TYR A 124 -8.51 13.29 12.67
CA TYR A 124 -8.06 13.18 14.05
C TYR A 124 -6.54 13.31 14.10
N SER A 125 -6.01 13.75 15.23
CA SER A 125 -4.59 13.68 15.57
C SER A 125 -4.39 12.58 16.60
N LEU A 126 -3.48 11.67 16.32
CA LEU A 126 -2.94 10.70 17.27
C LEU A 126 -1.58 11.20 17.72
N ASP A 127 -1.46 11.60 18.96
CA ASP A 127 -0.21 12.01 19.59
C ASP A 127 0.29 10.87 20.49
N VAL A 128 1.54 10.48 20.31
CA VAL A 128 2.21 9.46 21.11
C VAL A 128 3.38 10.10 21.84
N ASP A 129 3.21 10.28 23.14
CA ASP A 129 4.26 10.80 24.01
C ASP A 129 5.12 9.63 24.49
N VAL A 130 6.40 9.70 24.20
CA VAL A 130 7.41 8.72 24.63
C VAL A 130 8.15 9.26 25.83
N TYR A 131 8.12 8.52 26.93
CA TYR A 131 8.81 8.88 28.16
C TYR A 131 10.08 8.04 28.29
N ASP A 132 11.14 8.51 27.67
CA ASP A 132 12.42 7.84 27.78
C ASP A 132 13.24 8.41 28.93
N THR A 133 13.24 7.72 30.04
CA THR A 133 14.04 8.07 31.22
C THR A 133 15.47 7.56 31.14
N LEU A 134 15.78 6.67 30.18
CA LEU A 134 17.08 5.97 30.15
C LEU A 134 18.09 6.67 29.23
N TYR A 135 17.64 7.27 28.13
CA TYR A 135 18.54 7.83 27.10
C TYR A 135 18.47 9.35 26.98
N ASN A 136 17.33 9.94 27.29
CA ASN A 136 17.17 11.40 27.17
C ASN A 136 16.03 11.85 28.08
N SER A 137 16.27 12.74 29.02
CA SER A 137 15.25 13.27 29.95
C SER A 137 14.16 14.13 29.26
N GLN A 138 14.01 14.03 27.93
CA GLN A 138 13.07 14.80 27.14
C GLN A 138 11.89 13.92 26.70
N ASN A 139 10.70 14.39 26.96
CA ASN A 139 9.48 13.80 26.39
C ASN A 139 9.46 14.08 24.88
N ILE A 140 9.31 13.02 24.08
CA ILE A 140 9.23 13.11 22.63
C ILE A 140 7.78 12.81 22.23
N THR A 141 7.19 13.68 21.42
CA THR A 141 5.83 13.47 20.91
C THR A 141 5.85 13.21 19.41
N PHE A 142 5.29 12.09 18.99
CA PHE A 142 4.99 11.77 17.61
C PHE A 142 3.54 12.10 17.31
N THR A 143 3.26 12.73 16.18
CA THR A 143 1.90 13.14 15.81
C THR A 143 1.51 12.58 14.46
N PHE A 144 0.45 11.75 14.41
CA PHE A 144 -0.03 11.10 13.20
C PHE A 144 -1.46 11.54 12.88
N PRO A 145 -1.75 11.93 11.62
CA PRO A 145 -3.11 12.17 11.19
C PRO A 145 -3.85 10.86 10.94
N ILE A 146 -5.10 10.78 11.39
CA ILE A 146 -6.00 9.66 11.12
C ILE A 146 -7.24 10.21 10.42
N THR A 147 -7.51 9.74 9.20
CA THR A 147 -8.72 10.09 8.46
C THR A 147 -9.81 9.07 8.74
N VAL A 148 -10.89 9.50 9.36
CA VAL A 148 -12.06 8.67 9.68
C VAL A 148 -13.16 8.96 8.68
N VAL A 149 -13.67 7.91 8.02
CA VAL A 149 -14.73 8.01 7.01
C VAL A 149 -16.09 7.61 7.58
N ASN A 150 -17.17 8.14 6.99
CA ASN A 150 -18.50 7.64 7.30
C ASN A 150 -18.75 6.30 6.58
N GLN A 151 -19.76 5.58 7.01
CA GLN A 151 -20.06 4.23 6.52
C GLN A 151 -20.32 4.19 5.01
N PHE A 152 -20.91 5.24 4.45
CA PHE A 152 -21.17 5.34 3.00
C PHE A 152 -19.88 5.51 2.20
N MET A 153 -18.94 6.32 2.67
CA MET A 153 -17.68 6.56 1.98
C MET A 153 -16.73 5.36 2.05
N SER A 154 -16.89 4.46 3.02
CA SER A 154 -16.05 3.28 3.13
C SER A 154 -16.17 2.31 1.93
N PHE A 155 -17.30 2.32 1.23
CA PHE A 155 -17.49 1.51 0.00
C PHE A 155 -16.66 2.02 -1.18
N PHE A 156 -16.28 3.30 -1.16
CA PHE A 156 -15.54 3.94 -2.26
C PHE A 156 -14.04 4.11 -1.96
N THR A 157 -13.63 3.92 -0.72
CA THR A 157 -12.22 3.98 -0.33
C THR A 157 -11.61 2.58 -0.36
N PRO A 158 -10.64 2.30 -1.25
CA PRO A 158 -9.93 1.02 -1.23
C PRO A 158 -9.30 0.80 0.15
N SER A 159 -9.54 -0.34 0.75
CA SER A 159 -8.96 -0.71 2.05
C SER A 159 -7.45 -0.97 1.98
N GLU A 160 -6.96 -1.27 0.78
CA GLU A 160 -5.54 -1.50 0.50
C GLU A 160 -5.20 -0.84 -0.86
N PRO A 161 -3.98 -0.31 -1.03
CA PRO A 161 -3.53 0.13 -2.34
C PRO A 161 -3.56 -1.09 -3.29
N LEU A 162 -4.16 -0.91 -4.48
CA LEU A 162 -4.14 -1.95 -5.51
C LEU A 162 -2.69 -2.41 -5.69
N ASP A 163 -2.42 -3.65 -5.36
CA ASP A 163 -1.10 -4.22 -5.59
C ASP A 163 -0.73 -4.03 -7.06
N ALA A 164 0.50 -3.55 -7.31
CA ALA A 164 1.02 -3.35 -8.67
C ALA A 164 0.84 -4.62 -9.54
N VAL A 165 0.81 -5.78 -8.91
CA VAL A 165 0.51 -7.08 -9.55
C VAL A 165 -0.87 -7.11 -10.19
N TYR A 166 -1.92 -6.59 -9.52
CA TYR A 166 -3.27 -6.54 -10.10
C TYR A 166 -3.34 -5.62 -11.32
N VAL A 167 -2.67 -4.46 -11.27
CA VAL A 167 -2.61 -3.52 -12.39
C VAL A 167 -1.92 -4.19 -13.59
N VAL A 168 -0.82 -4.89 -13.36
CA VAL A 168 -0.09 -5.62 -14.41
C VAL A 168 -0.95 -6.74 -14.99
N ILE A 169 -1.66 -7.52 -14.17
CA ILE A 169 -2.56 -8.59 -14.64
C ILE A 169 -3.67 -8.01 -15.53
N VAL A 170 -4.31 -6.92 -15.11
CA VAL A 170 -5.36 -6.26 -15.89
C VAL A 170 -4.82 -5.79 -17.24
N LEU A 171 -3.65 -5.17 -17.28
CA LEU A 171 -3.02 -4.71 -18.52
C LEU A 171 -2.69 -5.88 -19.45
N ILE A 172 -2.22 -7.01 -18.93
CA ILE A 172 -1.94 -8.23 -19.70
C ILE A 172 -3.25 -8.76 -20.31
N VAL A 173 -4.31 -8.89 -19.53
CA VAL A 173 -5.62 -9.38 -19.99
C VAL A 173 -6.18 -8.49 -21.09
N VAL A 174 -6.16 -7.17 -20.91
CA VAL A 174 -6.60 -6.20 -21.91
C VAL A 174 -5.79 -6.32 -23.19
N SER A 175 -4.49 -6.51 -23.10
CA SER A 175 -3.59 -6.70 -24.26
C SER A 175 -3.92 -7.97 -25.04
N ILE A 176 -4.19 -9.08 -24.35
CA ILE A 176 -4.57 -10.35 -24.96
C ILE A 176 -5.91 -10.23 -25.69
N ILE A 177 -6.92 -9.63 -25.04
CA ILE A 177 -8.25 -9.43 -25.64
C ILE A 177 -8.16 -8.56 -26.90
N SER A 178 -7.39 -7.47 -26.85
CA SER A 178 -7.17 -6.57 -27.98
C SER A 178 -6.47 -7.27 -29.13
N GLY A 179 -5.50 -8.12 -28.84
CA GLY A 179 -4.80 -8.93 -29.83
C GLY A 179 -5.72 -9.94 -30.55
N ILE A 180 -6.57 -10.64 -29.80
CA ILE A 180 -7.56 -11.58 -30.35
C ILE A 180 -8.59 -10.84 -31.22
N ALA A 181 -9.13 -9.73 -30.72
CA ALA A 181 -10.10 -8.93 -31.48
C ALA A 181 -9.51 -8.41 -32.82
N GLY A 182 -8.26 -7.94 -32.77
CA GLY A 182 -7.53 -7.49 -33.97
C GLY A 182 -7.34 -8.60 -35.01
N THR A 183 -6.96 -9.81 -34.57
CA THR A 183 -6.78 -10.94 -35.49
C THR A 183 -8.10 -11.41 -36.13
N VAL A 184 -9.19 -11.44 -35.35
CA VAL A 184 -10.53 -11.79 -35.84
C VAL A 184 -11.01 -10.73 -36.87
N TYR A 185 -10.81 -9.45 -36.60
CA TYR A 185 -11.16 -8.37 -37.49
C TYR A 185 -10.43 -8.48 -38.84
N ILE A 186 -9.12 -8.70 -38.81
CA ILE A 186 -8.30 -8.86 -40.03
C ILE A 186 -8.76 -10.08 -40.85
N ARG A 187 -9.08 -11.22 -40.21
CA ARG A 187 -9.57 -12.43 -40.89
C ARG A 187 -10.92 -12.17 -41.57
N ARG A 188 -11.87 -11.50 -40.91
CA ARG A 188 -13.17 -11.17 -41.47
C ARG A 188 -13.04 -10.24 -42.69
N LYS A 189 -12.19 -9.20 -42.59
CA LYS A 189 -11.95 -8.28 -43.71
C LYS A 189 -11.36 -8.97 -44.95
N LYS A 190 -10.44 -9.95 -44.75
CA LYS A 190 -9.88 -10.76 -45.83
C LYS A 190 -10.89 -11.69 -46.44
N ALA A 191 -11.81 -12.29 -45.68
CA ALA A 191 -12.86 -13.14 -46.22
C ALA A 191 -13.79 -12.36 -47.12
N HIS A 192 -14.25 -11.17 -46.74
CA HIS A 192 -15.11 -10.32 -47.59
C HIS A 192 -14.41 -9.80 -48.85
N ALA A 193 -13.09 -9.63 -48.82
CA ALA A 193 -12.35 -9.16 -50.01
C ALA A 193 -12.08 -10.29 -51.05
N MET A 194 -12.35 -11.56 -50.71
CA MET A 194 -12.25 -12.69 -51.63
C MET A 194 -13.59 -13.07 -52.29
N GLU A 195 -14.72 -12.56 -51.81
CA GLU A 195 -16.07 -12.78 -52.34
C GLU A 195 -16.53 -11.70 -53.34
N SER A 196 -15.78 -10.62 -53.43
CA SER A 196 -16.03 -9.52 -54.40
C SER A 196 -15.07 -9.63 -55.59
#